data_54935b15dd689f56b12aed615ac79e97
#
_entry.id   54935b15dd689f56b12aed615ac79e97
#
_cell.length_a   1.000
_cell.length_b   1.000
_cell.length_c   1.000
_cell.angle_alpha   90.00
_cell.angle_beta   90.00
_cell.angle_gamma   90.00
#
_symmetry.space_group_name_H-M   'P 1'
#
loop_
_entity.id
_entity.type
_entity.pdbx_description
1 polymer ?
#
loop_
_entity_poly.entity_id
_entity_poly.type
_entity_poly.pdbx_seq_one_letter_code
_entity_poly.pdbx_strand_id
1 'polypeptide(L)'
;VVIPTTSLFRNREVLSNYWRLVERHRATVVSAVPTILAALVDIPVAAADISSLRYCRTGAAPISPDMAARFETLFGLHVHESLGMTEMAGISTITPPGVNAPAGCVGFRLPHTQLRIVALDEHGKASAHEMPRGAQGMVTFKSPNLFSGFLDPQDNVHAFTAEGWLATGDLGWLDEQGRLNLSGRSKDLIIRGGHNIDPKVIEDAMAAHPAVQHCAAVGAPDAYAGELPVVFVTLTPGALATEAELLEFVRDRVDEPPARPKSVTVLQTMPMTLVGKIYKPELRQLAAGTIRG
;
A
#
# COMPACT_ATOMS: atom_id res chain seq x y z
N VAL A 1 -9.43 19.71 -13.37
CA VAL A 1 -8.60 19.44 -12.17
C VAL A 1 -8.55 20.70 -11.33
N VAL A 2 -8.77 20.58 -10.03
CA VAL A 2 -8.66 21.69 -9.06
C VAL A 2 -7.37 21.48 -8.25
N ILE A 3 -6.48 22.45 -8.31
CA ILE A 3 -5.22 22.47 -7.54
C ILE A 3 -5.31 23.70 -6.61
N PRO A 4 -5.69 23.51 -5.33
CA PRO A 4 -5.97 24.65 -4.44
C PRO A 4 -4.72 25.48 -4.10
N THR A 5 -3.57 24.82 -3.98
CA THR A 5 -2.25 25.47 -3.73
C THR A 5 -1.12 24.58 -4.26
N THR A 6 0.08 25.12 -4.41
CA THR A 6 1.28 24.35 -4.76
C THR A 6 1.69 23.34 -3.69
N SER A 7 1.32 23.58 -2.43
CA SER A 7 1.55 22.68 -1.30
C SER A 7 0.50 21.58 -1.17
N LEU A 8 -0.60 21.64 -1.93
CA LEU A 8 -1.73 20.72 -1.89
C LEU A 8 -2.19 20.45 -0.43
N PHE A 9 -2.29 19.18 -0.06
CA PHE A 9 -2.75 18.73 1.26
C PHE A 9 -1.74 18.95 2.41
N ARG A 10 -0.52 19.41 2.13
CA ARG A 10 0.42 19.85 3.18
C ARG A 10 -0.01 21.16 3.82
N ASN A 11 -0.83 21.94 3.14
CA ASN A 11 -1.46 23.12 3.72
C ASN A 11 -2.69 22.70 4.53
N ARG A 12 -2.65 22.94 5.85
CA ARG A 12 -3.76 22.62 6.77
C ARG A 12 -5.05 23.33 6.40
N GLU A 13 -4.97 24.53 5.84
CA GLU A 13 -6.16 25.27 5.40
C GLU A 13 -6.85 24.60 4.21
N VAL A 14 -6.12 23.90 3.35
CA VAL A 14 -6.71 23.12 2.26
C VAL A 14 -7.52 21.96 2.85
N LEU A 15 -6.98 21.25 3.84
CA LEU A 15 -7.69 20.16 4.49
C LEU A 15 -8.93 20.66 5.24
N SER A 16 -8.79 21.67 6.10
CA SER A 16 -9.91 22.19 6.90
C SER A 16 -11.04 22.79 6.06
N ASN A 17 -10.74 23.25 4.84
CA ASN A 17 -11.73 23.79 3.90
C ASN A 17 -12.05 22.84 2.73
N TYR A 18 -11.66 21.58 2.81
CA TYR A 18 -11.74 20.64 1.69
C TYR A 18 -13.15 20.52 1.11
N TRP A 19 -14.16 20.31 1.97
CA TRP A 19 -15.54 20.14 1.53
C TRP A 19 -16.13 21.41 0.92
N ARG A 20 -15.73 22.61 1.40
CA ARG A 20 -16.08 23.88 0.75
C ARG A 20 -15.45 24.07 -0.61
N LEU A 21 -14.22 23.53 -0.81
CA LEU A 21 -13.60 23.53 -2.14
C LEU A 21 -14.36 22.58 -3.08
N VAL A 22 -14.79 21.41 -2.61
CA VAL A 22 -15.64 20.48 -3.36
C VAL A 22 -16.92 21.18 -3.81
N GLU A 23 -17.64 21.82 -2.91
CA GLU A 23 -18.86 22.59 -3.20
C GLU A 23 -18.61 23.69 -4.22
N ARG A 24 -17.65 24.58 -3.91
CA ARG A 24 -17.32 25.74 -4.75
C ARG A 24 -17.01 25.38 -6.19
N HIS A 25 -16.27 24.29 -6.39
CA HIS A 25 -15.83 23.86 -7.71
C HIS A 25 -16.70 22.74 -8.31
N ARG A 26 -17.77 22.34 -7.59
CA ARG A 26 -18.61 21.20 -7.96
C ARG A 26 -17.79 20.00 -8.41
N ALA A 27 -16.78 19.68 -7.61
CA ALA A 27 -15.88 18.58 -7.92
C ALA A 27 -16.66 17.27 -7.99
N THR A 28 -16.35 16.44 -8.96
CA THR A 28 -17.01 15.14 -9.16
C THR A 28 -16.18 13.97 -8.68
N VAL A 29 -14.91 14.19 -8.45
CA VAL A 29 -13.94 13.15 -8.04
C VAL A 29 -13.12 13.63 -6.86
N VAL A 30 -13.08 12.83 -5.81
CA VAL A 30 -12.05 12.89 -4.77
C VAL A 30 -10.89 12.04 -5.25
N SER A 31 -9.69 12.63 -5.32
CA SER A 31 -8.46 11.89 -5.66
C SER A 31 -7.41 12.19 -4.60
N ALA A 32 -7.15 11.24 -3.72
CA ALA A 32 -6.26 11.41 -2.59
C ALA A 32 -5.56 10.11 -2.21
N VAL A 33 -4.38 10.22 -1.62
CA VAL A 33 -3.68 9.07 -1.02
C VAL A 33 -4.38 8.64 0.27
N PRO A 34 -4.20 7.39 0.74
CA PRO A 34 -4.91 6.87 1.92
C PRO A 34 -4.79 7.74 3.17
N THR A 35 -3.62 8.32 3.43
CA THR A 35 -3.41 9.23 4.59
C THR A 35 -4.27 10.49 4.53
N ILE A 36 -4.56 10.98 3.33
CA ILE A 36 -5.45 12.14 3.15
C ILE A 36 -6.92 11.71 3.30
N LEU A 37 -7.30 10.53 2.78
CA LEU A 37 -8.65 10.00 3.01
C LEU A 37 -8.91 9.83 4.51
N ALA A 38 -7.94 9.31 5.25
CA ALA A 38 -8.03 9.21 6.71
C ALA A 38 -8.23 10.57 7.39
N ALA A 39 -7.48 11.60 6.97
CA ALA A 39 -7.67 12.95 7.49
C ALA A 39 -9.05 13.54 7.13
N LEU A 40 -9.57 13.27 5.94
CA LEU A 40 -10.88 13.77 5.49
C LEU A 40 -12.05 13.16 6.26
N VAL A 41 -11.90 11.94 6.74
CA VAL A 41 -12.92 11.25 7.58
C VAL A 41 -13.15 12.01 8.90
N ASP A 42 -12.13 12.66 9.43
CA ASP A 42 -12.21 13.41 10.69
C ASP A 42 -12.63 14.90 10.47
N ILE A 43 -12.79 15.34 9.22
CA ILE A 43 -13.21 16.70 8.88
C ILE A 43 -14.72 16.73 8.61
N PRO A 44 -15.52 17.41 9.44
CA PRO A 44 -16.96 17.51 9.23
C PRO A 44 -17.30 18.14 7.88
N VAL A 45 -18.23 17.54 7.15
CA VAL A 45 -18.78 18.15 5.91
C VAL A 45 -19.52 19.46 6.23
N ALA A 46 -20.08 19.55 7.45
CA ALA A 46 -20.88 20.69 7.93
C ALA A 46 -22.03 21.03 6.96
N ALA A 47 -22.11 22.28 6.50
CA ALA A 47 -23.14 22.74 5.57
C ALA A 47 -22.69 22.70 4.10
N ALA A 48 -21.54 22.13 3.77
CA ALA A 48 -21.04 22.10 2.39
C ALA A 48 -21.85 21.10 1.54
N ASP A 49 -22.24 21.51 0.34
CA ASP A 49 -22.89 20.64 -0.65
C ASP A 49 -21.85 19.79 -1.37
N ILE A 50 -21.80 18.51 -1.03
CA ILE A 50 -20.92 17.52 -1.69
C ILE A 50 -21.67 16.63 -2.70
N SER A 51 -22.92 16.94 -3.04
CA SER A 51 -23.78 16.13 -3.93
C SER A 51 -23.24 15.98 -5.35
N SER A 52 -22.28 16.83 -5.73
CA SER A 52 -21.59 16.72 -7.03
C SER A 52 -20.61 15.54 -7.09
N LEU A 53 -20.18 15.00 -5.95
CA LEU A 53 -19.22 13.88 -5.92
C LEU A 53 -19.85 12.59 -6.45
N ARG A 54 -19.13 11.90 -7.30
CA ARG A 54 -19.56 10.65 -7.94
C ARG A 54 -18.56 9.52 -7.73
N TYR A 55 -17.31 9.86 -7.37
CA TYR A 55 -16.21 8.93 -7.44
C TYR A 55 -15.12 9.30 -6.44
N CYS A 56 -14.65 8.32 -5.69
CA CYS A 56 -13.44 8.45 -4.87
C CYS A 56 -12.36 7.53 -5.41
N ARG A 57 -11.17 8.08 -5.64
CA ARG A 57 -10.00 7.34 -6.10
C ARG A 57 -8.85 7.49 -5.13
N THR A 58 -8.23 6.37 -4.79
CA THR A 58 -6.98 6.32 -4.03
C THR A 58 -5.91 5.53 -4.77
N GLY A 59 -4.68 5.64 -4.32
CA GLY A 59 -3.54 4.92 -4.86
C GLY A 59 -2.24 5.39 -4.22
N ALA A 60 -1.13 4.99 -4.79
CA ALA A 60 0.23 5.24 -4.31
C ALA A 60 0.61 4.51 -3.00
N ALA A 61 -0.34 4.03 -2.22
CA ALA A 61 -0.16 3.16 -1.06
C ALA A 61 -1.41 2.31 -0.87
N PRO A 62 -1.34 1.14 -0.24
CA PRO A 62 -2.52 0.36 0.14
C PRO A 62 -3.42 1.16 1.09
N ILE A 63 -4.74 0.98 0.97
CA ILE A 63 -5.71 1.44 1.95
C ILE A 63 -6.19 0.23 2.76
N SER A 64 -6.35 0.39 4.09
CA SER A 64 -6.92 -0.69 4.90
C SER A 64 -8.42 -0.85 4.60
N PRO A 65 -8.95 -2.09 4.63
CA PRO A 65 -10.37 -2.34 4.42
C PRO A 65 -11.27 -1.50 5.35
N ASP A 66 -10.89 -1.38 6.62
CA ASP A 66 -11.65 -0.62 7.62
C ASP A 66 -11.71 0.88 7.29
N MET A 67 -10.59 1.46 6.83
CA MET A 67 -10.55 2.86 6.42
C MET A 67 -11.40 3.10 5.17
N ALA A 68 -11.33 2.21 4.18
CA ALA A 68 -12.17 2.28 2.99
C ALA A 68 -13.66 2.22 3.38
N ALA A 69 -14.06 1.24 4.20
CA ALA A 69 -15.42 1.08 4.67
C ALA A 69 -15.92 2.29 5.48
N ARG A 70 -15.07 2.85 6.35
CA ARG A 70 -15.38 4.05 7.11
C ARG A 70 -15.63 5.26 6.20
N PHE A 71 -14.75 5.47 5.21
CA PHE A 71 -14.91 6.54 4.22
C PHE A 71 -16.20 6.38 3.41
N GLU A 72 -16.47 5.17 2.91
CA GLU A 72 -17.65 4.84 2.12
C GLU A 72 -18.95 5.07 2.93
N THR A 73 -18.96 4.66 4.20
CA THR A 73 -20.11 4.85 5.10
C THR A 73 -20.41 6.33 5.35
N LEU A 74 -19.37 7.15 5.54
CA LEU A 74 -19.53 8.56 5.86
C LEU A 74 -19.94 9.41 4.66
N PHE A 75 -19.43 9.10 3.48
CA PHE A 75 -19.61 9.98 2.31
C PHE A 75 -20.49 9.37 1.20
N GLY A 76 -20.89 8.11 1.33
CA GLY A 76 -21.67 7.39 0.32
C GLY A 76 -20.93 7.19 -1.00
N LEU A 77 -19.60 7.21 -0.98
CA LEU A 77 -18.73 7.10 -2.15
C LEU A 77 -17.86 5.85 -2.03
N HIS A 78 -17.95 4.95 -3.01
CA HIS A 78 -17.05 3.81 -3.07
C HIS A 78 -15.60 4.24 -3.34
N VAL A 79 -14.64 3.63 -2.63
CA VAL A 79 -13.21 3.91 -2.78
C VAL A 79 -12.61 2.99 -3.84
N HIS A 80 -12.20 3.58 -4.95
CA HIS A 80 -11.59 2.88 -6.07
C HIS A 80 -10.07 2.95 -5.98
N GLU A 81 -9.44 1.79 -5.82
CA GLU A 81 -7.98 1.71 -5.79
C GLU A 81 -7.37 1.71 -7.19
N SER A 82 -6.17 2.23 -7.28
CA SER A 82 -5.38 2.27 -8.51
C SER A 82 -3.91 2.01 -8.23
N LEU A 83 -3.24 1.30 -9.15
CA LEU A 83 -1.78 1.19 -9.18
C LEU A 83 -1.22 2.17 -10.20
N GLY A 84 -0.19 2.87 -9.80
CA GLY A 84 0.56 3.75 -10.68
C GLY A 84 1.95 4.02 -10.15
N MET A 85 2.85 4.36 -11.05
CA MET A 85 4.24 4.67 -10.73
C MET A 85 4.82 5.67 -11.72
N THR A 86 5.89 6.34 -11.33
CA THR A 86 6.57 7.33 -12.16
C THR A 86 7.08 6.71 -13.47
N GLU A 87 7.55 5.48 -13.39
CA GLU A 87 8.08 4.68 -14.51
C GLU A 87 7.02 4.38 -15.59
N MET A 88 5.73 4.52 -15.25
CA MET A 88 4.58 4.36 -16.13
C MET A 88 3.90 5.71 -16.47
N ALA A 89 4.54 6.84 -16.16
CA ALA A 89 3.99 8.19 -16.30
C ALA A 89 2.65 8.38 -15.56
N GLY A 90 2.37 7.60 -14.52
CA GLY A 90 1.18 7.70 -13.70
C GLY A 90 0.47 6.38 -13.46
N ILE A 91 -0.85 6.35 -13.72
CA ILE A 91 -1.70 5.19 -13.44
C ILE A 91 -1.50 4.10 -14.48
N SER A 92 -1.39 2.86 -14.02
CA SER A 92 -1.27 1.65 -14.86
C SER A 92 -2.53 0.80 -14.82
N THR A 93 -3.16 0.70 -13.64
CA THR A 93 -4.45 0.01 -13.45
C THR A 93 -5.37 0.83 -12.57
N ILE A 94 -6.67 0.61 -12.72
CA ILE A 94 -7.70 1.27 -11.92
C ILE A 94 -8.97 0.42 -11.86
N THR A 95 -9.65 0.45 -10.72
CA THR A 95 -11.03 -0.03 -10.61
C THR A 95 -11.97 1.03 -11.19
N PRO A 96 -12.72 0.73 -12.28
CA PRO A 96 -13.60 1.73 -12.88
C PRO A 96 -14.82 2.04 -12.02
N PRO A 97 -15.46 3.21 -12.21
CA PRO A 97 -16.71 3.56 -11.55
C PRO A 97 -17.78 2.49 -11.75
N GLY A 98 -18.54 2.20 -10.68
CA GLY A 98 -19.61 1.20 -10.71
C GLY A 98 -19.14 -0.26 -10.59
N VAL A 99 -17.83 -0.50 -10.49
CA VAL A 99 -17.27 -1.82 -10.19
C VAL A 99 -16.85 -1.86 -8.73
N ASN A 100 -17.57 -2.62 -7.93
CA ASN A 100 -17.17 -2.90 -6.56
C ASN A 100 -16.04 -3.95 -6.57
N ALA A 101 -14.96 -3.63 -5.90
CA ALA A 101 -13.82 -4.51 -5.76
C ALA A 101 -13.38 -4.56 -4.28
N PRO A 102 -12.87 -5.69 -3.81
CA PRO A 102 -12.32 -5.79 -2.46
C PRO A 102 -11.09 -4.88 -2.31
N ALA A 103 -10.76 -4.52 -1.08
CA ALA A 103 -9.52 -3.80 -0.77
C ALA A 103 -8.29 -4.56 -1.27
N GLY A 104 -7.30 -3.83 -1.80
CA GLY A 104 -6.12 -4.40 -2.45
C GLY A 104 -6.32 -4.76 -3.93
N CYS A 105 -7.57 -4.74 -4.43
CA CYS A 105 -7.83 -4.87 -5.86
C CYS A 105 -7.65 -3.51 -6.55
N VAL A 106 -6.61 -3.38 -7.35
CA VAL A 106 -6.29 -2.15 -8.10
C VAL A 106 -6.88 -2.16 -9.53
N GLY A 107 -7.77 -3.10 -9.80
CA GLY A 107 -8.65 -3.12 -10.98
C GLY A 107 -7.99 -3.57 -12.28
N PHE A 108 -8.46 -3.01 -13.38
CA PHE A 108 -8.06 -3.40 -14.73
C PHE A 108 -6.92 -2.54 -15.25
N ARG A 109 -6.08 -3.12 -16.10
CA ARG A 109 -5.07 -2.38 -16.86
C ARG A 109 -5.70 -1.29 -17.73
N LEU A 110 -5.01 -0.17 -17.87
CA LEU A 110 -5.44 0.89 -18.79
C LEU A 110 -5.32 0.47 -20.27
N PRO A 111 -6.04 1.15 -21.19
CA PRO A 111 -5.88 0.94 -22.62
C PRO A 111 -4.41 1.05 -23.04
N HIS A 112 -4.00 0.23 -24.01
CA HIS A 112 -2.63 0.11 -24.53
C HIS A 112 -1.57 -0.37 -23.53
N THR A 113 -1.94 -0.65 -22.28
CA THR A 113 -1.07 -1.27 -21.28
C THR A 113 -1.22 -2.78 -21.33
N GLN A 114 -0.12 -3.50 -21.40
CA GLN A 114 -0.06 -4.93 -21.22
C GLN A 114 0.35 -5.23 -19.78
N LEU A 115 -0.25 -6.24 -19.19
CA LEU A 115 -0.05 -6.66 -17.81
C LEU A 115 0.07 -8.18 -17.79
N ARG A 116 1.09 -8.69 -17.12
CA ARG A 116 1.20 -10.11 -16.77
C ARG A 116 1.84 -10.28 -15.38
N ILE A 117 1.58 -11.41 -14.78
CA ILE A 117 2.18 -11.85 -13.53
C ILE A 117 3.22 -12.91 -13.90
N VAL A 118 4.44 -12.78 -13.39
CA VAL A 118 5.52 -13.73 -13.66
C VAL A 118 6.07 -14.31 -12.37
N ALA A 119 6.58 -15.54 -12.44
CA ALA A 119 7.26 -16.16 -11.31
C ALA A 119 8.50 -15.36 -10.89
N LEU A 120 8.86 -15.46 -9.62
CA LEU A 120 10.15 -14.98 -9.11
C LEU A 120 11.23 -16.06 -9.34
N ASP A 121 12.42 -15.62 -9.66
CA ASP A 121 13.62 -16.49 -9.62
C ASP A 121 14.12 -16.66 -8.17
N GLU A 122 15.19 -17.42 -7.99
CA GLU A 122 15.83 -17.68 -6.69
C GLU A 122 16.36 -16.42 -5.99
N HIS A 123 16.50 -15.32 -6.73
CA HIS A 123 16.94 -14.01 -6.23
C HIS A 123 15.77 -13.03 -6.04
N GLY A 124 14.52 -13.49 -6.16
CA GLY A 124 13.32 -12.66 -6.01
C GLY A 124 13.07 -11.70 -7.18
N LYS A 125 13.67 -11.95 -8.36
CA LYS A 125 13.51 -11.14 -9.57
C LYS A 125 12.48 -11.75 -10.52
N ALA A 126 11.98 -10.92 -11.46
CA ALA A 126 11.05 -11.38 -12.48
C ALA A 126 11.69 -12.43 -13.40
N SER A 127 11.09 -13.61 -13.47
CA SER A 127 11.46 -14.65 -14.43
C SER A 127 10.68 -14.50 -15.75
N ALA A 128 10.98 -15.33 -16.75
CA ALA A 128 10.23 -15.37 -17.99
C ALA A 128 8.92 -16.20 -17.89
N HIS A 129 8.71 -16.93 -16.78
CA HIS A 129 7.57 -17.82 -16.60
C HIS A 129 6.32 -17.04 -16.15
N GLU A 130 5.30 -16.99 -17.01
CA GLU A 130 4.03 -16.36 -16.71
C GLU A 130 3.20 -17.24 -15.76
N MET A 131 2.62 -16.62 -14.73
CA MET A 131 1.80 -17.30 -13.74
C MET A 131 0.34 -17.41 -14.21
N PRO A 132 -0.34 -18.53 -13.91
CA PRO A 132 -1.77 -18.66 -14.18
C PRO A 132 -2.60 -17.68 -13.30
N ARG A 133 -3.84 -17.45 -13.70
CA ARG A 133 -4.77 -16.64 -12.90
C ARG A 133 -4.92 -17.23 -11.49
N GLY A 134 -5.04 -16.35 -10.50
CA GLY A 134 -5.09 -16.70 -9.09
C GLY A 134 -3.72 -17.00 -8.46
N ALA A 135 -2.68 -17.24 -9.26
CA ALA A 135 -1.34 -17.48 -8.73
C ALA A 135 -0.57 -16.17 -8.56
N GLN A 136 0.09 -16.05 -7.40
CA GLN A 136 0.88 -14.87 -7.05
C GLN A 136 2.23 -14.88 -7.76
N GLY A 137 2.68 -13.69 -8.16
CA GLY A 137 3.99 -13.47 -8.74
C GLY A 137 4.29 -11.98 -8.85
N MET A 138 5.37 -11.65 -9.55
CA MET A 138 5.74 -10.26 -9.82
C MET A 138 4.86 -9.65 -10.89
N VAL A 139 4.32 -8.48 -10.59
CA VAL A 139 3.57 -7.66 -11.54
C VAL A 139 4.53 -7.05 -12.56
N THR A 140 4.26 -7.27 -13.84
CA THR A 140 5.05 -6.67 -14.93
C THR A 140 4.16 -5.95 -15.92
N PHE A 141 4.66 -4.80 -16.43
CA PHE A 141 3.97 -3.99 -17.41
C PHE A 141 4.77 -3.79 -18.69
N LYS A 142 4.06 -3.67 -19.82
CA LYS A 142 4.60 -3.18 -21.08
C LYS A 142 3.61 -2.19 -21.68
N SER A 143 4.09 -0.98 -22.00
CA SER A 143 3.21 0.11 -22.42
C SER A 143 3.99 1.18 -23.20
N PRO A 144 3.32 1.92 -24.13
CA PRO A 144 3.97 3.03 -24.84
C PRO A 144 4.45 4.17 -23.94
N ASN A 145 3.88 4.31 -22.74
CA ASN A 145 4.23 5.35 -21.76
C ASN A 145 5.25 4.90 -20.71
N LEU A 146 5.89 3.75 -20.90
CA LEU A 146 7.04 3.36 -20.07
C LEU A 146 8.17 4.37 -20.23
N PHE A 147 8.82 4.70 -19.10
CA PHE A 147 10.08 5.46 -19.13
C PHE A 147 11.18 4.67 -19.86
N SER A 148 12.20 5.37 -20.36
CA SER A 148 13.33 4.74 -21.06
C SER A 148 14.39 4.15 -20.11
N GLY A 149 14.26 4.35 -18.82
CA GLY A 149 15.14 3.84 -17.78
C GLY A 149 15.51 4.90 -16.75
N PHE A 150 16.18 4.46 -15.68
CA PHE A 150 16.77 5.30 -14.65
C PHE A 150 18.03 5.99 -15.16
N LEU A 151 18.39 7.12 -14.54
CA LEU A 151 19.61 7.87 -14.89
C LEU A 151 20.88 7.10 -14.56
N ASP A 152 20.89 6.36 -13.45
CA ASP A 152 21.97 5.43 -13.14
C ASP A 152 21.77 4.12 -13.92
N PRO A 153 22.72 3.73 -14.80
CA PRO A 153 22.63 2.48 -15.54
C PRO A 153 22.55 1.23 -14.65
N GLN A 154 23.10 1.27 -13.43
CA GLN A 154 23.06 0.14 -12.50
C GLN A 154 21.64 -0.15 -12.02
N ASP A 155 20.80 0.88 -11.86
CA ASP A 155 19.41 0.73 -11.46
C ASP A 155 18.56 0.07 -12.56
N ASN A 156 19.03 0.10 -13.81
CA ASN A 156 18.31 -0.50 -14.95
C ASN A 156 18.51 -2.01 -15.08
N VAL A 157 19.55 -2.58 -14.47
CA VAL A 157 19.92 -4.01 -14.64
C VAL A 157 18.74 -4.95 -14.29
N HIS A 158 17.85 -4.52 -13.40
CA HIS A 158 16.70 -5.30 -12.93
C HIS A 158 15.36 -4.63 -13.11
N ALA A 159 15.36 -3.42 -13.70
CA ALA A 159 14.13 -2.68 -13.97
C ALA A 159 13.33 -3.30 -15.12
N PHE A 160 14.00 -3.92 -16.06
CA PHE A 160 13.36 -4.50 -17.23
C PHE A 160 13.73 -5.98 -17.40
N THR A 161 12.77 -6.79 -17.86
CA THR A 161 13.05 -8.13 -18.36
C THR A 161 13.73 -8.04 -19.73
N ALA A 162 14.35 -9.16 -20.18
CA ALA A 162 14.97 -9.24 -21.50
C ALA A 162 14.01 -8.91 -22.66
N GLU A 163 12.70 -9.10 -22.46
CA GLU A 163 11.65 -8.78 -23.43
C GLU A 163 11.14 -7.34 -23.34
N GLY A 164 11.73 -6.49 -22.49
CA GLY A 164 11.37 -5.10 -22.31
C GLY A 164 10.09 -4.87 -21.48
N TRP A 165 9.75 -5.77 -20.58
CA TRP A 165 8.72 -5.56 -19.58
C TRP A 165 9.30 -4.90 -18.34
N LEU A 166 8.63 -3.87 -17.82
CA LEU A 166 8.98 -3.28 -16.53
C LEU A 166 8.66 -4.27 -15.42
N ALA A 167 9.65 -4.65 -14.63
CA ALA A 167 9.50 -5.38 -13.39
C ALA A 167 9.22 -4.39 -12.25
N THR A 168 7.98 -4.33 -11.76
CA THR A 168 7.55 -3.28 -10.84
C THR A 168 8.10 -3.44 -9.43
N GLY A 169 8.51 -4.66 -9.07
CA GLY A 169 8.81 -5.04 -7.70
C GLY A 169 7.55 -5.25 -6.83
N ASP A 170 6.36 -4.95 -7.34
CA ASP A 170 5.10 -5.27 -6.66
C ASP A 170 4.70 -6.72 -6.93
N LEU A 171 4.15 -7.38 -5.92
CA LEU A 171 3.61 -8.74 -5.99
C LEU A 171 2.10 -8.69 -6.06
N GLY A 172 1.52 -9.64 -6.80
CA GLY A 172 0.08 -9.71 -6.95
C GLY A 172 -0.35 -10.87 -7.83
N TRP A 173 -1.64 -10.92 -8.11
CA TRP A 173 -2.26 -11.92 -8.99
C TRP A 173 -3.40 -11.31 -9.81
N LEU A 174 -3.72 -11.93 -10.92
CA LEU A 174 -4.92 -11.63 -11.68
C LEU A 174 -6.05 -12.56 -11.23
N ASP A 175 -7.19 -11.98 -10.86
CA ASP A 175 -8.39 -12.79 -10.56
C ASP A 175 -9.07 -13.30 -11.84
N GLU A 176 -10.16 -14.08 -11.67
CA GLU A 176 -10.91 -14.68 -12.78
C GLU A 176 -11.47 -13.63 -13.74
N GLN A 177 -11.74 -12.42 -13.26
CA GLN A 177 -12.22 -11.30 -14.09
C GLN A 177 -11.07 -10.55 -14.78
N GLY A 178 -9.82 -10.89 -14.49
CA GLY A 178 -8.63 -10.22 -15.01
C GLY A 178 -8.30 -8.91 -14.30
N ARG A 179 -8.79 -8.71 -13.05
CA ARG A 179 -8.43 -7.58 -12.20
C ARG A 179 -7.14 -7.90 -11.45
N LEU A 180 -6.28 -6.89 -11.34
CA LEU A 180 -5.04 -6.99 -10.56
C LEU A 180 -5.34 -6.80 -9.07
N ASN A 181 -4.88 -7.74 -8.26
CA ASN A 181 -4.88 -7.68 -6.81
C ASN A 181 -3.43 -7.64 -6.34
N LEU A 182 -3.10 -6.70 -5.44
CA LEU A 182 -1.75 -6.56 -4.90
C LEU A 182 -1.63 -7.26 -3.55
N SER A 183 -0.53 -7.97 -3.36
CA SER A 183 -0.19 -8.59 -2.07
C SER A 183 0.92 -7.82 -1.33
N GLY A 184 1.93 -7.32 -2.02
CA GLY A 184 3.04 -6.64 -1.36
C GLY A 184 4.16 -6.25 -2.32
N ARG A 185 5.39 -6.23 -1.81
CA ARG A 185 6.59 -5.96 -2.63
C ARG A 185 7.64 -7.04 -2.44
N SER A 186 8.29 -7.45 -3.53
CA SER A 186 9.33 -8.48 -3.50
C SER A 186 10.48 -8.15 -2.53
N LYS A 187 10.90 -6.88 -2.50
CA LYS A 187 11.96 -6.39 -1.61
C LYS A 187 11.53 -6.24 -0.14
N ASP A 188 10.23 -6.31 0.13
CA ASP A 188 9.67 -6.19 1.48
C ASP A 188 9.34 -7.56 2.09
N LEU A 189 9.39 -8.63 1.28
CA LEU A 189 9.24 -9.99 1.79
C LEU A 189 10.21 -10.25 2.93
N ILE A 190 9.71 -10.90 3.96
CA ILE A 190 10.51 -11.34 5.11
C ILE A 190 10.89 -12.80 4.85
N ILE A 191 12.19 -13.08 4.74
CA ILE A 191 12.68 -14.40 4.37
C ILE A 191 13.06 -15.17 5.63
N ARG A 192 12.14 -15.98 6.13
CA ARG A 192 12.32 -16.79 7.33
C ARG A 192 12.44 -18.28 7.01
N GLY A 193 13.64 -18.84 7.14
CA GLY A 193 13.85 -20.28 6.95
C GLY A 193 13.40 -20.79 5.58
N GLY A 194 13.53 -19.99 4.52
CA GLY A 194 13.09 -20.30 3.17
C GLY A 194 11.62 -19.96 2.88
N HIS A 195 10.85 -19.49 3.86
CA HIS A 195 9.49 -18.98 3.65
C HIS A 195 9.53 -17.49 3.26
N ASN A 196 8.90 -17.15 2.17
CA ASN A 196 8.68 -15.78 1.73
C ASN A 196 7.39 -15.24 2.38
N ILE A 197 7.52 -14.51 3.48
CA ILE A 197 6.40 -13.98 4.26
C ILE A 197 6.06 -12.59 3.73
N ASP A 198 4.81 -12.39 3.32
CA ASP A 198 4.30 -11.07 2.97
C ASP A 198 4.03 -10.26 4.26
N PRO A 199 4.72 -9.13 4.47
CA PRO A 199 4.48 -8.26 5.64
C PRO A 199 3.02 -7.80 5.75
N LYS A 200 2.32 -7.69 4.61
CA LYS A 200 0.93 -7.22 4.57
C LYS A 200 -0.02 -8.09 5.38
N VAL A 201 0.17 -9.39 5.40
CA VAL A 201 -0.65 -10.32 6.22
C VAL A 201 -0.56 -9.96 7.71
N ILE A 202 0.63 -9.59 8.16
CA ILE A 202 0.87 -9.18 9.55
C ILE A 202 0.32 -7.77 9.80
N GLU A 203 0.53 -6.86 8.85
CA GLU A 203 0.07 -5.47 8.93
C GLU A 203 -1.46 -5.37 8.95
N ASP A 204 -2.15 -6.12 8.09
CA ASP A 204 -3.62 -6.16 8.05
C ASP A 204 -4.19 -6.72 9.37
N ALA A 205 -3.58 -7.78 9.91
CA ALA A 205 -3.96 -8.34 11.21
C ALA A 205 -3.75 -7.34 12.36
N MET A 206 -2.62 -6.60 12.37
CA MET A 206 -2.31 -5.61 13.39
C MET A 206 -3.18 -4.36 13.27
N ALA A 207 -3.47 -3.90 12.06
CA ALA A 207 -4.31 -2.70 11.81
C ALA A 207 -5.75 -2.87 12.29
N ALA A 208 -6.23 -4.10 12.48
CA ALA A 208 -7.54 -4.39 13.06
C ALA A 208 -7.62 -4.10 14.58
N HIS A 209 -6.50 -3.81 15.25
CA HIS A 209 -6.50 -3.46 16.66
C HIS A 209 -6.93 -2.00 16.86
N PRO A 210 -7.97 -1.70 17.69
CA PRO A 210 -8.56 -0.36 17.80
C PRO A 210 -7.61 0.72 18.32
N ALA A 211 -6.57 0.33 19.07
CA ALA A 211 -5.56 1.26 19.59
C ALA A 211 -4.47 1.58 18.57
N VAL A 212 -4.37 0.87 17.43
CA VAL A 212 -3.29 1.04 16.46
C VAL A 212 -3.66 2.12 15.44
N GLN A 213 -2.80 3.11 15.30
CA GLN A 213 -2.93 4.16 14.28
C GLN A 213 -2.16 3.81 12.99
N HIS A 214 -0.91 3.40 13.14
CA HIS A 214 -0.06 2.94 12.02
C HIS A 214 0.69 1.68 12.45
N CYS A 215 0.90 0.78 11.53
CA CYS A 215 1.74 -0.40 11.73
C CYS A 215 2.57 -0.71 10.50
N ALA A 216 3.72 -1.33 10.71
CA ALA A 216 4.55 -1.89 9.65
C ALA A 216 5.29 -3.13 10.16
N ALA A 217 5.30 -4.18 9.35
CA ALA A 217 6.09 -5.38 9.57
C ALA A 217 7.35 -5.37 8.70
N VAL A 218 8.46 -5.77 9.28
CA VAL A 218 9.76 -5.92 8.61
C VAL A 218 10.48 -7.16 9.10
N GLY A 219 11.44 -7.65 8.32
CA GLY A 219 12.38 -8.68 8.74
C GLY A 219 13.46 -8.10 9.66
N ALA A 220 13.63 -8.69 10.83
CA ALA A 220 14.79 -8.47 11.68
C ALA A 220 15.80 -9.58 11.43
N PRO A 221 17.11 -9.28 11.26
CA PRO A 221 18.12 -10.29 11.00
C PRO A 221 18.18 -11.34 12.12
N ASP A 222 18.22 -12.61 11.75
CA ASP A 222 18.36 -13.75 12.65
C ASP A 222 19.39 -14.74 12.14
N ALA A 223 20.30 -15.17 13.01
CA ALA A 223 21.43 -16.03 12.61
C ALA A 223 20.99 -17.43 12.14
N TYR A 224 19.83 -17.92 12.57
CA TYR A 224 19.35 -19.25 12.24
C TYR A 224 18.29 -19.24 11.15
N ALA A 225 17.32 -18.33 11.25
CA ALA A 225 16.18 -18.26 10.35
C ALA A 225 16.36 -17.31 9.16
N GLY A 226 17.49 -16.57 9.09
CA GLY A 226 17.72 -15.50 8.15
C GLY A 226 17.04 -14.21 8.63
N GLU A 227 15.71 -14.19 8.66
CA GLU A 227 14.94 -13.07 9.21
C GLU A 227 13.81 -13.57 10.11
N LEU A 228 13.43 -12.74 11.08
CA LEU A 228 12.23 -12.94 11.91
C LEU A 228 11.27 -11.75 11.70
N PRO A 229 9.97 -11.99 11.51
CA PRO A 229 8.99 -10.91 11.44
C PRO A 229 8.94 -10.14 12.75
N VAL A 230 9.04 -8.82 12.68
CA VAL A 230 8.82 -7.89 13.80
C VAL A 230 7.89 -6.76 13.33
N VAL A 231 7.12 -6.22 14.27
CA VAL A 231 6.13 -5.18 13.97
C VAL A 231 6.44 -3.91 14.74
N PHE A 232 6.38 -2.79 14.05
CA PHE A 232 6.40 -1.46 14.65
C PHE A 232 5.02 -0.84 14.56
N VAL A 233 4.56 -0.22 15.65
CA VAL A 233 3.25 0.41 15.72
C VAL A 233 3.32 1.80 16.31
N THR A 234 2.40 2.68 15.93
CA THR A 234 2.04 3.87 16.70
C THR A 234 0.60 3.75 17.16
N LEU A 235 0.32 4.27 18.36
CA LEU A 235 -1.03 4.22 18.91
C LEU A 235 -1.83 5.45 18.53
N THR A 236 -3.13 5.27 18.45
CA THR A 236 -4.11 6.38 18.31
C THR A 236 -3.98 7.30 19.52
N PRO A 237 -4.05 8.63 19.34
CA PRO A 237 -3.96 9.58 20.45
C PRO A 237 -4.92 9.24 21.60
N GLY A 238 -4.37 9.07 22.81
CA GLY A 238 -5.15 8.71 24.02
C GLY A 238 -5.43 7.22 24.17
N ALA A 239 -5.11 6.37 23.20
CA ALA A 239 -5.21 4.92 23.35
C ALA A 239 -4.04 4.37 24.16
N LEU A 240 -4.30 3.29 24.89
CA LEU A 240 -3.32 2.55 25.68
C LEU A 240 -3.34 1.09 25.23
N ALA A 241 -2.18 0.56 24.92
CA ALA A 241 -1.96 -0.87 24.68
C ALA A 241 -0.48 -1.20 24.95
N THR A 242 -0.23 -2.34 25.54
CA THR A 242 1.14 -2.82 25.76
C THR A 242 1.65 -3.61 24.55
N GLU A 243 2.96 -3.67 24.38
CA GLU A 243 3.59 -4.48 23.33
C GLU A 243 3.21 -5.96 23.44
N ALA A 244 3.04 -6.47 24.66
CA ALA A 244 2.62 -7.85 24.92
C ALA A 244 1.18 -8.13 24.44
N GLU A 245 0.23 -7.25 24.77
CA GLU A 245 -1.16 -7.35 24.31
C GLU A 245 -1.25 -7.29 22.78
N LEU A 246 -0.52 -6.36 22.16
CA LEU A 246 -0.47 -6.23 20.70
C LEU A 246 0.15 -7.47 20.03
N LEU A 247 1.19 -8.03 20.64
CA LEU A 247 1.84 -9.25 20.14
C LEU A 247 0.91 -10.46 20.20
N GLU A 248 0.19 -10.65 21.31
CA GLU A 248 -0.81 -11.69 21.44
C GLU A 248 -1.93 -11.50 20.41
N PHE A 249 -2.48 -10.30 20.33
CA PHE A 249 -3.53 -9.95 19.38
C PHE A 249 -3.19 -10.30 17.93
N VAL A 250 -1.98 -9.93 17.46
CA VAL A 250 -1.58 -10.18 16.08
C VAL A 250 -1.28 -11.66 15.83
N ARG A 251 -0.69 -12.36 16.80
CA ARG A 251 -0.38 -13.79 16.67
C ARG A 251 -1.61 -14.66 16.53
N ASP A 252 -2.70 -14.30 17.20
CA ASP A 252 -3.98 -15.02 17.13
C ASP A 252 -4.70 -14.86 15.78
N ARG A 253 -4.32 -13.83 15.01
CA ARG A 253 -4.93 -13.49 13.71
C ARG A 253 -4.07 -13.83 12.51
N VAL A 254 -2.83 -14.21 12.74
CA VAL A 254 -1.91 -14.67 11.67
C VAL A 254 -1.92 -16.19 11.66
N ASP A 255 -2.59 -16.77 10.68
CA ASP A 255 -2.77 -18.22 10.56
C ASP A 255 -1.46 -18.96 10.30
N GLU A 256 -0.60 -18.41 9.45
CA GLU A 256 0.70 -19.00 9.10
C GLU A 256 1.70 -18.90 10.26
N PRO A 257 2.13 -20.01 10.89
CA PRO A 257 3.08 -19.98 12.01
C PRO A 257 4.40 -19.26 11.69
N PRO A 258 5.02 -19.42 10.49
CA PRO A 258 6.23 -18.69 10.14
C PRO A 258 6.04 -17.17 10.09
N ALA A 259 4.85 -16.69 9.72
CA ALA A 259 4.53 -15.26 9.62
C ALA A 259 4.22 -14.61 10.97
N ARG A 260 4.00 -15.39 12.03
CA ARG A 260 3.71 -14.85 13.36
C ARG A 260 4.88 -14.02 13.88
N PRO A 261 4.65 -12.74 14.24
CA PRO A 261 5.75 -11.85 14.61
C PRO A 261 6.43 -12.28 15.92
N LYS A 262 7.71 -12.03 15.99
CA LYS A 262 8.54 -12.29 17.17
C LYS A 262 8.30 -11.25 18.26
N SER A 263 8.16 -9.99 17.85
CA SER A 263 7.96 -8.85 18.75
C SER A 263 7.10 -7.77 18.10
N VAL A 264 6.52 -6.95 18.96
CA VAL A 264 5.91 -5.67 18.60
C VAL A 264 6.65 -4.58 19.36
N THR A 265 6.92 -3.45 18.72
CA THR A 265 7.53 -2.27 19.34
C THR A 265 6.63 -1.06 19.11
N VAL A 266 6.26 -0.39 20.20
CA VAL A 266 5.47 0.85 20.16
C VAL A 266 6.41 2.04 19.98
N LEU A 267 6.25 2.75 18.86
CA LEU A 267 6.99 3.97 18.55
C LEU A 267 6.15 5.20 18.91
N GLN A 268 6.80 6.29 19.30
CA GLN A 268 6.15 7.59 19.47
C GLN A 268 5.74 8.19 18.12
N THR A 269 6.57 7.98 17.08
CA THR A 269 6.32 8.49 15.73
C THR A 269 6.76 7.44 14.70
N MET A 270 5.91 7.16 13.75
CA MET A 270 6.23 6.26 12.63
C MET A 270 7.13 7.00 11.62
N PRO A 271 8.29 6.42 11.23
CA PRO A 271 9.08 6.98 10.15
C PRO A 271 8.27 7.06 8.85
N MET A 272 8.21 8.25 8.25
CA MET A 272 7.43 8.53 7.05
C MET A 272 8.28 9.17 5.97
N THR A 273 7.98 8.85 4.70
CA THR A 273 8.53 9.57 3.55
C THR A 273 7.89 10.95 3.43
N LEU A 274 8.49 11.83 2.61
CA LEU A 274 7.94 13.17 2.33
C LEU A 274 6.53 13.16 1.71
N VAL A 275 6.13 12.02 1.13
CA VAL A 275 4.80 11.83 0.52
C VAL A 275 3.83 11.07 1.43
N GLY A 276 4.18 10.87 2.73
CA GLY A 276 3.29 10.27 3.72
C GLY A 276 3.19 8.74 3.66
N LYS A 277 4.20 8.04 3.12
CA LYS A 277 4.31 6.57 3.18
C LYS A 277 5.23 6.17 4.33
N ILE A 278 4.94 5.02 4.97
CA ILE A 278 5.84 4.45 5.99
C ILE A 278 7.20 4.13 5.35
N TYR A 279 8.27 4.58 6.01
CA TYR A 279 9.63 4.40 5.53
C TYR A 279 10.28 3.15 6.13
N LYS A 280 9.96 1.99 5.56
CA LYS A 280 10.43 0.67 6.02
C LYS A 280 11.97 0.52 6.10
N PRO A 281 12.82 1.16 5.26
CA PRO A 281 14.27 1.07 5.43
C PRO A 281 14.77 1.50 6.82
N GLU A 282 14.20 2.55 7.42
CA GLU A 282 14.55 2.97 8.78
C GLU A 282 14.08 1.96 9.83
N LEU A 283 12.89 1.38 9.65
CA LEU A 283 12.38 0.33 10.54
C LEU A 283 13.26 -0.94 10.50
N ARG A 284 13.81 -1.30 9.35
CA ARG A 284 14.77 -2.42 9.25
C ARG A 284 16.07 -2.13 10.00
N GLN A 285 16.54 -0.87 9.99
CA GLN A 285 17.71 -0.47 10.79
C GLN A 285 17.42 -0.57 12.28
N LEU A 286 16.24 -0.13 12.73
CA LEU A 286 15.80 -0.28 14.12
C LEU A 286 15.69 -1.76 14.50
N ALA A 287 15.09 -2.60 13.65
CA ALA A 287 14.98 -4.04 13.87
C ALA A 287 16.34 -4.72 14.00
N ALA A 288 17.34 -4.34 13.20
CA ALA A 288 18.71 -4.86 13.28
C ALA A 288 19.43 -4.44 14.57
N GLY A 289 19.06 -3.31 15.17
CA GLY A 289 19.59 -2.84 16.45
C GLY A 289 18.95 -3.53 17.68
N THR A 290 17.69 -3.90 17.58
CA THR A 290 16.90 -4.43 18.71
C THR A 290 17.25 -5.89 19.07
N ILE A 291 17.80 -6.67 18.16
CA ILE A 291 18.17 -8.11 18.40
C ILE A 291 19.60 -8.28 18.90
N ARG A 292 20.38 -7.21 19.07
CA ARG A 292 21.74 -7.24 19.63
C ARG A 292 21.80 -7.16 21.16
N GLY A 293 20.68 -7.32 21.85
CA GLY A 293 20.56 -7.34 23.31
C GLY A 293 20.26 -8.71 23.88
#